data_420126fee930725411b429961d2b356d
#
_entry.id   420126fee930725411b429961d2b356d
#
_cell.length_a   1.000
_cell.length_b   1.000
_cell.length_c   1.000
_cell.angle_alpha   90.00
_cell.angle_beta   90.00
_cell.angle_gamma   90.00
#
_symmetry.space_group_name_H-M   'P 1'
#
loop_
_entity.id
_entity.type
_entity.pdbx_description
1 polymer ?
#
loop_
_entity_poly.entity_id
_entity_poly.type
_entity_poly.pdbx_seq_one_letter_code
_entity_poly.pdbx_strand_id
1 'polypeptide(L)' 'MAVNNADIRDKAKKCGVKLWQIADELGITDGNFSRKLRRELPDAEKAQIFEIIDNVAAQHAARNAATAAVKK' A
#
# COMPACT_ATOMS: atom_id res chain seq x y z
N MET A 1 -19.94 10.02 -6.18
CA MET A 1 -19.99 9.48 -4.82
C MET A 1 -18.60 9.36 -4.25
N ALA A 2 -18.39 9.85 -3.04
CA ALA A 2 -17.07 9.83 -2.43
C ALA A 2 -16.70 8.43 -1.97
N VAL A 3 -15.47 8.03 -2.24
CA VAL A 3 -14.93 6.75 -1.75
C VAL A 3 -14.01 7.07 -0.58
N ASN A 4 -14.26 6.45 0.55
CA ASN A 4 -13.41 6.64 1.72
C ASN A 4 -11.98 6.20 1.39
N ASN A 5 -11.01 7.02 1.81
CA ASN A 5 -9.59 6.74 1.60
C ASN A 5 -9.21 6.61 0.12
N ALA A 6 -9.88 7.40 -0.73
CA ALA A 6 -9.60 7.39 -2.16
C ALA A 6 -8.13 7.73 -2.44
N ASP A 7 -7.55 8.64 -1.65
CA ASP A 7 -6.15 9.03 -1.78
C ASP A 7 -5.21 7.85 -1.52
N ILE A 8 -5.53 7.02 -0.51
CA ILE A 8 -4.75 5.81 -0.21
C ILE A 8 -4.83 4.83 -1.36
N ARG A 9 -6.05 4.57 -1.83
CA ARG A 9 -6.27 3.62 -2.93
C ARG A 9 -5.58 4.08 -4.20
N ASP A 10 -5.65 5.37 -4.47
CA ASP A 10 -5.06 5.98 -5.65
C ASP A 10 -3.52 5.87 -5.60
N LYS A 11 -2.93 6.22 -4.47
CA LYS A 11 -1.48 6.13 -4.30
C LYS A 11 -1.00 4.69 -4.43
N ALA A 12 -1.69 3.76 -3.81
CA ALA A 12 -1.34 2.34 -3.89
C ALA A 12 -1.37 1.86 -5.35
N LYS A 13 -2.41 2.24 -6.07
CA LYS A 13 -2.56 1.88 -7.48
C LYS A 13 -1.44 2.46 -8.32
N LYS A 14 -1.11 3.73 -8.12
CA LYS A 14 -0.05 4.40 -8.87
C LYS A 14 1.31 3.77 -8.60
N CYS A 15 1.53 3.34 -7.38
CA CYS A 15 2.81 2.72 -6.99
C CYS A 15 2.85 1.22 -7.27
N GLY A 16 1.76 0.65 -7.76
CA GLY A 16 1.69 -0.79 -8.01
C GLY A 16 1.65 -1.62 -6.74
N VAL A 17 1.19 -1.04 -5.64
CA VAL A 17 1.11 -1.71 -4.33
C VAL A 17 -0.30 -2.22 -4.13
N LYS A 18 -0.41 -3.47 -3.71
CA LYS A 18 -1.71 -4.07 -3.44
C LYS A 18 -2.08 -3.83 -1.98
N LEU A 19 -3.39 -3.77 -1.72
CA LEU A 19 -3.87 -3.50 -0.37
C LEU A 19 -3.45 -4.56 0.63
N TRP A 20 -3.40 -5.82 0.21
CA TRP A 20 -2.97 -6.90 1.12
C TRP A 20 -1.51 -6.75 1.53
N GLN A 21 -0.68 -6.14 0.67
CA GLN A 21 0.72 -5.88 1.00
C GLN A 21 0.83 -4.85 2.11
N ILE A 22 -0.03 -3.83 2.06
CA ILE A 22 -0.10 -2.82 3.12
C ILE A 22 -0.55 -3.47 4.43
N ALA A 23 -1.58 -4.30 4.37
CA ALA A 23 -2.09 -5.01 5.54
C ALA A 23 -1.00 -5.86 6.18
N ASP A 24 -0.23 -6.56 5.37
CA ASP A 24 0.87 -7.40 5.83
C ASP A 24 1.90 -6.57 6.60
N GLU A 25 2.27 -5.42 6.07
CA GLU A 25 3.22 -4.52 6.72
C GLU A 25 2.66 -3.96 8.03
N LEU A 26 1.34 -3.78 8.10
CA LEU A 26 0.68 -3.32 9.33
C LEU A 26 0.53 -4.43 10.36
N GLY A 27 0.77 -5.68 9.97
CA GLY A 27 0.59 -6.82 10.84
C GLY A 27 -0.86 -7.18 11.08
N ILE A 28 -1.74 -6.86 10.14
CA ILE A 28 -3.16 -7.18 10.24
C ILE A 28 -3.59 -7.97 9.00
N THR A 29 -4.76 -8.61 9.08
CA THR A 29 -5.28 -9.37 7.96
C THR A 29 -5.82 -8.43 6.89
N ASP A 30 -5.89 -8.92 5.66
CA ASP A 30 -6.48 -8.20 4.55
C ASP A 30 -7.94 -7.80 4.85
N GLY A 31 -8.70 -8.71 5.45
CA GLY A 31 -10.07 -8.41 5.84
C GLY A 31 -10.18 -7.29 6.85
N ASN A 32 -9.30 -7.26 7.84
CA ASN A 32 -9.28 -6.19 8.83
C ASN A 32 -8.90 -4.86 8.21
N PHE A 33 -7.94 -4.87 7.29
CA PHE A 33 -7.55 -3.66 6.59
C PHE A 33 -8.70 -3.13 5.73
N SER A 34 -9.41 -4.00 5.04
CA SER A 34 -10.57 -3.62 4.24
C SER A 34 -11.64 -2.96 5.11
N ARG A 35 -11.85 -3.47 6.32
CA ARG A 35 -12.79 -2.86 7.27
C ARG A 35 -12.35 -1.47 7.68
N LYS A 36 -11.06 -1.29 7.93
CA LYS A 36 -10.53 0.03 8.26
C LYS A 36 -10.79 1.02 7.14
N LEU A 37 -10.66 0.59 5.90
CA LEU A 37 -10.82 1.45 4.74
C LEU A 37 -12.27 1.84 4.47
N ARG A 38 -13.22 1.22 5.14
CA ARG A 38 -14.63 1.61 5.01
C ARG A 38 -14.91 2.95 5.65
N ARG A 39 -14.07 3.39 6.56
CA ARG A 39 -14.16 4.70 7.20
C ARG A 39 -13.00 5.56 6.73
N GLU A 40 -13.27 6.84 6.60
CA GLU A 40 -12.20 7.78 6.30
C GLU A 40 -11.23 7.80 7.47
N LEU A 41 -9.97 7.46 7.20
CA LEU A 41 -8.96 7.38 8.26
C LEU A 41 -8.45 8.77 8.63
N PRO A 42 -8.05 8.96 9.90
CA PRO A 42 -7.43 10.21 10.29
C PRO A 42 -6.09 10.39 9.60
N ASP A 43 -5.65 11.65 9.51
CA ASP A 43 -4.42 11.99 8.78
C ASP A 43 -3.21 11.24 9.31
N ALA A 44 -3.15 11.01 10.62
CA ALA A 44 -2.03 10.28 11.22
C ALA A 44 -1.93 8.85 10.67
N GLU A 45 -3.07 8.16 10.56
CA GLU A 45 -3.08 6.81 9.98
C GLU A 45 -2.78 6.84 8.49
N LYS A 46 -3.32 7.81 7.78
CA LYS A 46 -3.03 7.95 6.36
C LYS A 46 -1.55 8.17 6.11
N ALA A 47 -0.91 9.00 6.91
CA ALA A 47 0.53 9.25 6.77
C ALA A 47 1.32 7.96 6.96
N GLN A 48 0.94 7.15 7.93
CA GLN A 48 1.58 5.86 8.17
C GLN A 48 1.41 4.93 6.97
N ILE A 49 0.21 4.88 6.42
CA ILE A 49 -0.08 4.03 5.27
C ILE A 49 0.66 4.52 4.04
N PHE A 50 0.72 5.82 3.83
CA PHE A 50 1.48 6.38 2.71
C PHE A 50 2.97 6.02 2.81
N GLU A 51 3.53 6.06 4.01
CA GLU A 51 4.90 5.65 4.22
C GLU A 51 5.10 4.17 3.90
N ILE A 52 4.15 3.33 4.31
CA ILE A 52 4.19 1.90 4.00
C ILE A 52 4.13 1.69 2.49
N ILE A 53 3.25 2.41 1.80
CA ILE A 53 3.15 2.30 0.34
C ILE A 53 4.48 2.64 -0.31
N ASP A 54 5.11 3.72 0.12
CA ASP A 54 6.39 4.13 -0.42
C ASP A 54 7.47 3.07 -0.16
N ASN A 55 7.49 2.49 1.04
CA ASN A 55 8.44 1.46 1.39
C ASN A 55 8.24 0.19 0.56
N VAL A 56 6.99 -0.24 0.41
CA VAL A 56 6.69 -1.43 -0.40
C VAL A 56 7.04 -1.18 -1.86
N ALA A 57 6.72 0.00 -2.36
CA ALA A 57 7.04 0.36 -3.75
C ALA A 57 8.55 0.34 -3.98
N ALA A 58 9.32 0.86 -3.02
CA ALA A 58 10.78 0.86 -3.11
C ALA A 58 11.32 -0.57 -3.10
N GLN A 59 10.78 -1.42 -2.24
CA GLN A 59 11.17 -2.83 -2.20
C GLN A 59 10.86 -3.53 -3.51
N HIS A 60 9.70 -3.27 -4.09
CA HIS A 60 9.31 -3.85 -5.37
C HIS A 60 10.23 -3.38 -6.49
N ALA A 61 10.56 -2.10 -6.53
CA ALA A 61 11.45 -1.56 -7.54
C ALA A 61 12.83 -2.20 -7.44
N ALA A 62 13.36 -2.32 -6.24
CA ALA A 62 14.67 -2.95 -6.02
C ALA A 62 14.63 -4.41 -6.42
N ARG A 63 13.57 -5.12 -6.05
CA ARG A 63 13.42 -6.54 -6.40
C ARG A 63 13.30 -6.73 -7.90
N ASN A 64 12.51 -5.89 -8.55
CA ASN A 64 12.33 -5.96 -9.99
C ASN A 64 13.63 -5.69 -10.73
N ALA A 65 14.40 -4.72 -10.26
CA ALA A 65 15.70 -4.40 -10.86
C ALA A 65 16.66 -5.58 -10.71
N ALA A 66 16.70 -6.19 -9.52
CA ALA A 66 17.55 -7.34 -9.28
C ALA A 66 17.12 -8.53 -10.14
N THR A 67 15.81 -8.76 -10.23
CA THR A 67 15.26 -9.85 -11.03
C THR A 67 15.59 -9.66 -12.50
N ALA A 68 15.44 -8.43 -12.99
CA ALA A 68 15.77 -8.13 -14.38
C ALA A 68 17.23 -8.38 -14.67
N ALA A 69 18.11 -8.00 -13.75
CA ALA A 69 19.54 -8.23 -13.90
C ALA A 69 19.86 -9.73 -13.96
N VAL A 70 19.19 -10.50 -13.10
CA VAL A 70 19.41 -11.95 -13.05
C VAL A 70 18.94 -12.62 -14.34
N LYS A 71 17.83 -12.17 -14.88
CA LYS A 71 17.30 -12.76 -16.11
C LYS A 71 18.15 -12.48 -17.33
N LYS A 72 18.89 -11.43 -17.29
CA LYS A 72 19.79 -11.10 -18.39
C LYS A 72 21.08 -11.88 -18.30
#